data_87045986c1a7c2716190a202ad60da4b
#
_entry.id   87045986c1a7c2716190a202ad60da4b
#
_cell.length_a   1.000
_cell.length_b   1.000
_cell.length_c   1.000
_cell.angle_alpha   90.00
_cell.angle_beta   90.00
_cell.angle_gamma   90.00
#
_symmetry.space_group_name_H-M   'P 1'
#
loop_
_entity.id
_entity.type
_entity.pdbx_description
1 polymer ?
#
loop_
_entity_poly.entity_id
_entity_poly.type
_entity_poly.pdbx_seq_one_letter_code
_entity_poly.pdbx_strand_id
1 'polypeptide(L)'
;MEPPFSCGPGESLRGATGRRLDRATPVGCSVFFRKCGKTAVTNAQFRRFVEANGYVTIAERKPDWEELKKQVPPRTPKPPEHVLVAGSGVFRPTEGPVDLTDRSEWWRWQPEADWRHPGGPGASIEGKDDYPVVQVAWEDAAAYAKWAGKRLPTEAEYEFAARGGLNGKWFAWGDEFTPDGNFLANTWQRTFTATDTGGDGFKGTAPVSSFPANGYGLFDMTGNVRQHVSDW
;
A
#
# COMPACT_ATOMS: atom_id res chain seq x y z
N MET A 1 4.19 -21.55 2.06
CA MET A 1 3.93 -20.22 2.64
C MET A 1 3.86 -19.26 1.46
N GLU A 2 2.65 -18.79 1.10
CA GLU A 2 2.44 -17.98 -0.11
C GLU A 2 2.86 -16.54 0.13
N PRO A 3 3.62 -15.91 -0.80
CA PRO A 3 3.94 -14.49 -0.73
C PRO A 3 2.70 -13.64 -1.07
N PRO A 4 2.55 -12.45 -0.51
CA PRO A 4 1.39 -11.57 -0.68
C PRO A 4 1.49 -10.67 -1.91
N PHE A 5 0.36 -10.16 -2.31
CA PHE A 5 0.10 -9.15 -3.33
C PHE A 5 0.98 -9.09 -4.58
N SER A 6 0.71 -10.00 -5.51
CA SER A 6 1.02 -9.81 -6.93
C SER A 6 0.36 -10.93 -7.75
N CYS A 7 -0.19 -10.62 -8.91
CA CYS A 7 -0.75 -11.60 -9.82
C CYS A 7 0.34 -12.20 -10.72
N GLY A 8 0.23 -13.48 -11.06
CA GLY A 8 1.18 -14.17 -11.95
C GLY A 8 1.19 -13.60 -13.38
N PRO A 9 2.31 -13.68 -14.12
CA PRO A 9 2.36 -13.23 -15.51
C PRO A 9 1.46 -14.10 -16.40
N GLY A 10 0.64 -13.48 -17.23
CA GLY A 10 0.09 -14.14 -18.42
C GLY A 10 -1.40 -14.37 -18.53
N GLU A 11 -2.26 -13.94 -17.60
CA GLU A 11 -3.71 -14.01 -17.84
C GLU A 11 -4.32 -12.60 -17.81
N SER A 12 -4.28 -11.89 -18.95
CA SER A 12 -5.14 -10.74 -19.17
C SER A 12 -6.57 -11.26 -19.32
N LEU A 13 -7.49 -10.68 -18.58
CA LEU A 13 -8.92 -10.85 -18.82
C LEU A 13 -9.23 -10.31 -20.23
N ARG A 14 -9.16 -11.14 -21.24
CA ARG A 14 -9.76 -10.82 -22.55
C ARG A 14 -11.26 -10.79 -22.32
N GLY A 15 -11.84 -9.61 -22.45
CA GLY A 15 -13.28 -9.44 -22.41
C GLY A 15 -13.95 -10.37 -23.41
N ALA A 16 -14.70 -11.32 -22.89
CA ALA A 16 -15.60 -12.14 -23.68
C ALA A 16 -16.78 -11.28 -24.10
N THR A 17 -16.89 -11.06 -25.40
CA THR A 17 -18.02 -10.44 -26.06
C THR A 17 -19.33 -11.08 -25.63
N GLY A 18 -20.22 -10.29 -25.07
CA GLY A 18 -21.66 -10.39 -25.16
C GLY A 18 -22.33 -11.71 -24.74
N ARG A 19 -22.31 -12.08 -23.45
CA ARG A 19 -23.37 -12.88 -22.85
C ARG A 19 -23.76 -12.32 -21.49
N ARG A 20 -25.09 -12.21 -21.26
CA ARG A 20 -25.68 -11.94 -19.95
C ARG A 20 -25.04 -12.86 -18.91
N LEU A 21 -24.50 -12.27 -17.87
CA LEU A 21 -24.06 -12.99 -16.67
C LEU A 21 -25.30 -13.48 -15.92
N ASP A 22 -25.73 -14.69 -16.23
CA ASP A 22 -26.64 -15.43 -15.38
C ASP A 22 -25.90 -15.74 -14.07
N ARG A 23 -26.68 -15.74 -12.98
CA ARG A 23 -26.27 -15.96 -11.58
C ARG A 23 -25.51 -17.26 -11.39
N ALA A 24 -24.27 -17.33 -11.85
CA ALA A 24 -23.37 -18.45 -11.55
C ALA A 24 -22.24 -17.94 -10.66
N THR A 25 -22.03 -18.60 -9.56
CA THR A 25 -20.86 -18.43 -8.67
C THR A 25 -19.59 -18.25 -9.51
N PRO A 26 -18.77 -17.23 -9.30
CA PRO A 26 -17.66 -16.93 -10.19
C PRO A 26 -16.55 -17.96 -10.07
N VAL A 27 -16.65 -19.05 -10.83
CA VAL A 27 -15.61 -20.08 -10.93
C VAL A 27 -14.27 -19.49 -11.38
N GLY A 28 -14.30 -18.40 -12.17
CA GLY A 28 -13.11 -17.66 -12.57
C GLY A 28 -12.42 -16.89 -11.42
N CYS A 29 -13.19 -16.45 -10.44
CA CYS A 29 -12.68 -15.66 -9.32
C CYS A 29 -11.77 -16.50 -8.39
N SER A 30 -12.13 -17.75 -8.12
CA SER A 30 -11.36 -18.62 -7.23
C SER A 30 -9.96 -18.98 -7.80
N VAL A 31 -9.82 -19.04 -9.12
CA VAL A 31 -8.54 -19.31 -9.78
C VAL A 31 -7.65 -18.05 -9.78
N PHE A 32 -8.26 -16.86 -9.98
CA PHE A 32 -7.55 -15.58 -9.95
C PHE A 32 -6.93 -15.33 -8.56
N PHE A 33 -7.72 -15.46 -7.50
CA PHE A 33 -7.26 -15.18 -6.14
C PHE A 33 -6.32 -16.24 -5.54
N ARG A 34 -6.29 -17.47 -6.07
CA ARG A 34 -5.26 -18.45 -5.68
C ARG A 34 -3.83 -18.02 -6.00
N LYS A 35 -3.65 -17.14 -6.98
CA LYS A 35 -2.33 -16.61 -7.39
C LYS A 35 -2.00 -15.26 -6.74
N CYS A 36 -2.94 -14.59 -6.10
CA CYS A 36 -2.73 -13.34 -5.36
C CYS A 36 -2.40 -13.61 -3.90
N GLY A 37 -1.69 -12.70 -3.27
CA GLY A 37 -1.53 -12.70 -1.81
C GLY A 37 -2.85 -12.35 -1.12
N LYS A 38 -3.02 -12.83 0.11
CA LYS A 38 -4.23 -12.54 0.89
C LYS A 38 -4.12 -11.27 1.71
N THR A 39 -2.93 -10.74 1.89
CA THR A 39 -2.60 -9.59 2.72
C THR A 39 -1.62 -8.66 2.01
N ALA A 40 -1.42 -7.47 2.52
CA ALA A 40 -0.27 -6.65 2.17
C ALA A 40 1.05 -7.38 2.43
N VAL A 41 2.13 -7.00 1.72
CA VAL A 41 3.48 -7.56 1.95
C VAL A 41 3.96 -7.18 3.34
N THR A 42 4.36 -8.16 4.13
CA THR A 42 4.85 -7.89 5.49
C THR A 42 6.35 -7.57 5.52
N ASN A 43 6.80 -6.94 6.61
CA ASN A 43 8.22 -6.66 6.83
C ASN A 43 9.08 -7.94 6.75
N ALA A 44 8.61 -9.04 7.34
CA ALA A 44 9.33 -10.32 7.26
C ALA A 44 9.47 -10.84 5.83
N GLN A 45 8.44 -10.67 5.01
CA GLN A 45 8.45 -11.13 3.61
C GLN A 45 9.35 -10.25 2.75
N PHE A 46 9.28 -8.94 2.93
CA PHE A 46 10.13 -8.01 2.20
C PHE A 46 11.61 -8.15 2.59
N ARG A 47 11.90 -8.40 3.87
CA ARG A 47 13.25 -8.70 4.36
C ARG A 47 13.86 -9.89 3.63
N ARG A 48 13.11 -11.00 3.45
CA ARG A 48 13.58 -12.17 2.69
C ARG A 48 13.95 -11.83 1.25
N PHE A 49 13.18 -10.98 0.60
CA PHE A 49 13.49 -10.50 -0.75
C PHE A 49 14.80 -9.72 -0.78
N VAL A 50 14.94 -8.76 0.14
CA VAL A 50 16.15 -7.93 0.24
C VAL A 50 17.38 -8.79 0.51
N GLU A 51 17.31 -9.70 1.49
CA GLU A 51 18.41 -10.59 1.85
C GLU A 51 18.80 -11.54 0.73
N ALA A 52 17.82 -12.08 0.00
CA ALA A 52 18.07 -13.02 -1.09
C ALA A 52 18.73 -12.36 -2.31
N ASN A 53 18.60 -11.05 -2.50
CA ASN A 53 19.02 -10.35 -3.70
C ASN A 53 20.03 -9.22 -3.45
N GLY A 54 20.35 -8.90 -2.19
CA GLY A 54 21.09 -7.67 -1.86
C GLY A 54 20.40 -6.41 -2.38
N TYR A 55 19.06 -6.40 -2.38
CA TYR A 55 18.28 -5.31 -2.97
C TYR A 55 18.39 -4.04 -2.13
N VAL A 56 18.62 -2.91 -2.80
CA VAL A 56 18.66 -1.58 -2.19
C VAL A 56 17.44 -0.81 -2.70
N THR A 57 16.55 -0.39 -1.81
CA THR A 57 15.32 0.32 -2.16
C THR A 57 15.59 1.74 -2.65
N ILE A 58 14.60 2.34 -3.32
CA ILE A 58 14.71 3.75 -3.78
C ILE A 58 14.97 4.69 -2.61
N ALA A 59 14.34 4.47 -1.47
CA ALA A 59 14.52 5.29 -0.26
C ALA A 59 15.95 5.21 0.31
N GLU A 60 16.68 4.12 0.06
CA GLU A 60 18.07 3.92 0.49
C GLU A 60 19.09 4.51 -0.48
N ARG A 61 18.66 5.03 -1.64
CA ARG A 61 19.54 5.59 -2.68
C ARG A 61 19.56 7.11 -2.60
N LYS A 62 20.75 7.70 -2.79
CA LYS A 62 20.85 9.14 -2.99
C LYS A 62 20.09 9.53 -4.25
N PRO A 63 19.16 10.50 -4.20
CA PRO A 63 18.43 10.96 -5.39
C PRO A 63 19.38 11.53 -6.44
N ASP A 64 19.17 11.16 -7.71
CA ASP A 64 19.85 11.76 -8.84
C ASP A 64 19.05 12.97 -9.32
N TRP A 65 19.68 14.15 -9.30
CA TRP A 65 19.02 15.38 -9.77
C TRP A 65 18.65 15.31 -11.26
N GLU A 66 19.46 14.65 -12.09
CA GLU A 66 19.18 14.54 -13.52
C GLU A 66 17.92 13.72 -13.82
N GLU A 67 17.58 12.76 -12.95
CA GLU A 67 16.32 12.03 -13.01
C GLU A 67 15.16 12.82 -12.37
N LEU A 68 15.39 13.43 -11.22
CA LEU A 68 14.36 14.23 -10.52
C LEU A 68 13.88 15.42 -11.35
N LYS A 69 14.78 16.11 -12.05
CA LYS A 69 14.42 17.28 -12.86
C LYS A 69 13.46 16.97 -14.01
N LYS A 70 13.32 15.68 -14.40
CA LYS A 70 12.34 15.24 -15.40
C LYS A 70 10.91 15.23 -14.85
N GLN A 71 10.77 15.20 -13.53
CA GLN A 71 9.48 15.06 -12.81
C GLN A 71 8.99 16.37 -12.19
N VAL A 72 9.80 17.44 -12.26
CA VAL A 72 9.45 18.76 -11.71
C VAL A 72 9.25 19.78 -12.83
N PRO A 73 8.58 20.93 -12.57
CA PRO A 73 8.38 21.95 -13.57
C PRO A 73 9.69 22.41 -14.24
N PRO A 74 9.67 22.69 -15.55
CA PRO A 74 10.84 23.24 -16.25
C PRO A 74 11.40 24.47 -15.53
N ARG A 75 12.72 24.55 -15.43
CA ARG A 75 13.46 25.62 -14.74
C ARG A 75 13.42 25.56 -13.21
N THR A 76 12.94 24.48 -12.59
CA THR A 76 13.11 24.26 -11.15
C THR A 76 14.61 24.25 -10.84
N PRO A 77 15.10 25.10 -9.91
CA PRO A 77 16.52 25.13 -9.57
C PRO A 77 16.94 23.84 -8.86
N LYS A 78 18.20 23.43 -9.08
CA LYS A 78 18.75 22.30 -8.35
C LYS A 78 18.73 22.58 -6.85
N PRO A 79 18.15 21.71 -6.03
CA PRO A 79 18.22 21.82 -4.58
C PRO A 79 19.68 21.78 -4.08
N PRO A 80 19.97 22.34 -2.91
CA PRO A 80 21.28 22.17 -2.26
C PRO A 80 21.58 20.69 -2.02
N GLU A 81 22.86 20.32 -2.10
CA GLU A 81 23.29 18.90 -1.95
C GLU A 81 22.84 18.26 -0.63
N HIS A 82 22.71 19.03 0.45
CA HIS A 82 22.30 18.52 1.75
C HIS A 82 20.82 18.09 1.81
N VAL A 83 19.99 18.46 0.83
CA VAL A 83 18.60 17.98 0.71
C VAL A 83 18.47 16.84 -0.30
N LEU A 84 19.48 16.62 -1.15
CA LEU A 84 19.56 15.49 -2.06
C LEU A 84 20.17 14.27 -1.35
N VAL A 85 19.51 13.82 -0.31
CA VAL A 85 19.94 12.69 0.50
C VAL A 85 18.92 11.55 0.45
N ALA A 86 19.40 10.33 0.62
CA ALA A 86 18.53 9.16 0.74
C ALA A 86 17.53 9.37 1.87
N GLY A 87 16.30 8.94 1.66
CA GLY A 87 15.22 9.13 2.61
C GLY A 87 13.85 8.96 1.98
N SER A 88 12.82 9.30 2.73
CA SER A 88 11.43 9.14 2.30
C SER A 88 10.53 10.19 2.94
N GLY A 89 9.32 10.36 2.38
CA GLY A 89 8.28 11.17 2.98
C GLY A 89 7.73 10.48 4.22
N VAL A 90 7.71 11.16 5.36
CA VAL A 90 7.17 10.65 6.62
C VAL A 90 6.01 11.53 7.06
N PHE A 91 4.91 10.87 7.45
CA PHE A 91 3.77 11.55 8.03
C PHE A 91 4.14 12.14 9.40
N ARG A 92 3.76 13.38 9.61
CA ARG A 92 3.92 14.08 10.89
C ARG A 92 2.55 14.63 11.33
N PRO A 93 2.01 14.15 12.45
CA PRO A 93 0.78 14.72 13.01
C PRO A 93 0.94 16.24 13.23
N THR A 94 -0.13 16.96 13.00
CA THR A 94 -0.20 18.42 13.21
C THR A 94 -0.80 18.73 14.58
N GLU A 95 -0.56 19.93 15.11
CA GLU A 95 -1.15 20.37 16.40
C GLU A 95 -2.66 20.67 16.30
N GLY A 96 -3.14 20.95 15.10
CA GLY A 96 -4.53 21.26 14.80
C GLY A 96 -4.89 21.02 13.34
N PRO A 97 -6.14 21.30 12.94
CA PRO A 97 -6.57 21.19 11.55
C PRO A 97 -5.72 22.07 10.63
N VAL A 98 -5.37 21.53 9.46
CA VAL A 98 -4.57 22.21 8.44
C VAL A 98 -5.28 22.18 7.09
N ASP A 99 -4.80 22.95 6.13
CA ASP A 99 -5.29 22.90 4.76
C ASP A 99 -4.89 21.58 4.10
N LEU A 100 -5.88 20.70 3.84
CA LEU A 100 -5.65 19.39 3.25
C LEU A 100 -5.27 19.44 1.76
N THR A 101 -5.25 20.61 1.13
CA THR A 101 -4.74 20.78 -0.24
C THR A 101 -3.22 20.90 -0.28
N ASP A 102 -2.60 21.36 0.82
CA ASP A 102 -1.15 21.45 0.96
C ASP A 102 -0.58 20.25 1.75
N ARG A 103 -0.10 19.26 1.03
CA ARG A 103 0.49 18.06 1.65
C ARG A 103 1.74 18.32 2.47
N SER A 104 2.44 19.44 2.25
CA SER A 104 3.65 19.79 3.01
C SER A 104 3.35 20.07 4.49
N GLU A 105 2.09 20.33 4.86
CA GLU A 105 1.68 20.54 6.24
C GLU A 105 1.89 19.28 7.10
N TRP A 106 1.73 18.08 6.55
CA TRP A 106 1.83 16.81 7.30
C TRP A 106 2.77 15.77 6.67
N TRP A 107 3.36 16.00 5.48
CA TRP A 107 4.43 15.19 4.92
C TRP A 107 5.75 15.93 5.03
N ARG A 108 6.74 15.29 5.61
CA ARG A 108 8.11 15.81 5.71
C ARG A 108 9.08 14.83 5.06
N TRP A 109 9.98 15.37 4.24
CA TRP A 109 11.13 14.57 3.82
C TRP A 109 11.99 14.26 5.04
N GLN A 110 12.21 12.98 5.29
CA GLN A 110 13.01 12.50 6.40
C GLN A 110 14.23 11.77 5.85
N PRO A 111 15.45 12.32 6.01
CA PRO A 111 16.68 11.61 5.72
C PRO A 111 16.74 10.28 6.45
N GLU A 112 17.29 9.25 5.78
CA GLU A 112 17.47 7.90 6.31
C GLU A 112 16.16 7.18 6.68
N ALA A 113 14.99 7.72 6.27
CA ALA A 113 13.75 6.97 6.37
C ALA A 113 13.68 5.97 5.22
N ASP A 114 13.60 4.71 5.56
CA ASP A 114 13.50 3.57 4.66
C ASP A 114 12.56 2.50 5.23
N TRP A 115 12.46 1.36 4.59
CA TRP A 115 11.59 0.29 5.03
C TRP A 115 12.02 -0.34 6.38
N ARG A 116 13.29 -0.24 6.78
CA ARG A 116 13.79 -0.71 8.10
C ARG A 116 13.60 0.35 9.19
N HIS A 117 13.66 1.61 8.79
CA HIS A 117 13.58 2.79 9.65
C HIS A 117 12.46 3.72 9.16
N PRO A 118 11.17 3.30 9.23
CA PRO A 118 10.09 4.01 8.54
C PRO A 118 9.82 5.43 9.03
N GLY A 119 10.29 5.78 10.20
CA GLY A 119 10.25 7.14 10.74
C GLY A 119 11.59 7.89 10.65
N GLY A 120 12.62 7.30 10.04
CA GLY A 120 13.98 7.81 10.00
C GLY A 120 14.85 7.28 11.16
N PRO A 121 16.01 7.90 11.43
CA PRO A 121 16.93 7.49 12.49
C PRO A 121 16.24 7.28 13.84
N GLY A 122 16.48 6.16 14.48
CA GLY A 122 15.86 5.77 15.76
C GLY A 122 14.50 5.08 15.64
N ALA A 123 13.86 5.07 14.48
CA ALA A 123 12.72 4.18 14.21
C ALA A 123 13.22 2.77 13.87
N SER A 124 12.40 1.74 14.15
CA SER A 124 12.71 0.35 13.85
C SER A 124 11.45 -0.45 13.51
N ILE A 125 11.64 -1.49 12.72
CA ILE A 125 10.63 -2.54 12.48
C ILE A 125 10.84 -3.77 13.35
N GLU A 126 11.70 -3.71 14.35
CA GLU A 126 11.90 -4.79 15.30
C GLU A 126 10.58 -5.13 16.02
N GLY A 127 10.24 -6.43 16.09
CA GLY A 127 8.96 -6.88 16.61
C GLY A 127 7.74 -6.62 15.72
N LYS A 128 7.93 -6.12 14.49
CA LYS A 128 6.86 -5.80 13.52
C LYS A 128 6.94 -6.66 12.25
N ASP A 129 7.27 -7.93 12.39
CA ASP A 129 7.44 -8.85 11.27
C ASP A 129 6.16 -9.07 10.45
N ASP A 130 5.00 -9.01 11.10
CA ASP A 130 3.66 -9.16 10.52
C ASP A 130 2.98 -7.82 10.15
N TYR A 131 3.66 -6.70 10.34
CA TYR A 131 3.19 -5.41 9.85
C TYR A 131 3.48 -5.25 8.35
N PRO A 132 2.64 -4.49 7.62
CA PRO A 132 2.91 -4.19 6.21
C PRO A 132 4.21 -3.41 6.06
N VAL A 133 5.00 -3.76 5.04
CA VAL A 133 6.18 -2.96 4.69
C VAL A 133 5.73 -1.60 4.15
N VAL A 134 6.40 -0.56 4.60
CA VAL A 134 6.18 0.83 4.19
C VAL A 134 7.48 1.47 3.70
N GLN A 135 7.43 2.72 3.22
CA GLN A 135 8.59 3.43 2.65
C GLN A 135 9.22 2.69 1.46
N VAL A 136 8.38 2.05 0.66
CA VAL A 136 8.74 1.39 -0.61
C VAL A 136 8.16 2.15 -1.79
N ALA A 137 8.95 2.39 -2.82
CA ALA A 137 8.51 3.00 -4.07
C ALA A 137 7.82 1.95 -4.96
N TRP A 138 7.20 2.42 -6.05
CA TRP A 138 6.57 1.53 -7.04
C TRP A 138 7.57 0.52 -7.62
N GLU A 139 8.78 0.96 -7.92
CA GLU A 139 9.86 0.12 -8.45
C GLU A 139 10.26 -0.98 -7.48
N ASP A 140 10.28 -0.69 -6.18
CA ASP A 140 10.59 -1.67 -5.14
C ASP A 140 9.49 -2.73 -5.06
N ALA A 141 8.22 -2.30 -5.10
CA ALA A 141 7.06 -3.19 -5.11
C ALA A 141 7.04 -4.07 -6.37
N ALA A 142 7.34 -3.51 -7.54
CA ALA A 142 7.42 -4.24 -8.80
C ALA A 142 8.59 -5.25 -8.80
N ALA A 143 9.75 -4.88 -8.23
CA ALA A 143 10.89 -5.77 -8.07
C ALA A 143 10.58 -6.94 -7.14
N TYR A 144 9.95 -6.66 -5.99
CA TYR A 144 9.46 -7.70 -5.09
C TYR A 144 8.48 -8.64 -5.78
N ALA A 145 7.48 -8.09 -6.48
CA ALA A 145 6.49 -8.89 -7.18
C ALA A 145 7.15 -9.83 -8.21
N LYS A 146 8.09 -9.32 -9.01
CA LYS A 146 8.85 -10.10 -9.98
C LYS A 146 9.68 -11.22 -9.32
N TRP A 147 10.35 -10.92 -8.21
CA TRP A 147 11.10 -11.93 -7.45
C TRP A 147 10.19 -13.04 -6.92
N ALA A 148 9.01 -12.68 -6.45
CA ALA A 148 8.00 -13.62 -5.98
C ALA A 148 7.31 -14.43 -7.11
N GLY A 149 7.72 -14.27 -8.38
CA GLY A 149 7.10 -14.91 -9.53
C GLY A 149 5.72 -14.36 -9.89
N LYS A 150 5.47 -13.10 -9.57
CA LYS A 150 4.17 -12.41 -9.68
C LYS A 150 4.30 -11.05 -10.37
N ARG A 151 3.23 -10.28 -10.41
CA ARG A 151 3.19 -8.88 -10.85
C ARG A 151 2.30 -8.04 -9.93
N LEU A 152 2.37 -6.74 -10.02
CA LEU A 152 1.39 -5.86 -9.42
C LEU A 152 0.03 -6.03 -10.12
N PRO A 153 -1.09 -5.91 -9.40
CA PRO A 153 -2.41 -5.88 -10.01
C PRO A 153 -2.60 -4.58 -10.80
N THR A 154 -3.50 -4.57 -11.76
CA THR A 154 -4.04 -3.33 -12.30
C THR A 154 -4.99 -2.68 -11.29
N GLU A 155 -5.30 -1.37 -11.46
CA GLU A 155 -6.29 -0.70 -10.63
C GLU A 155 -7.64 -1.43 -10.68
N ALA A 156 -8.10 -1.80 -11.88
CA ALA A 156 -9.35 -2.53 -12.06
C ALA A 156 -9.37 -3.89 -11.36
N GLU A 157 -8.26 -4.62 -11.39
CA GLU A 157 -8.11 -5.89 -10.68
C GLU A 157 -8.13 -5.68 -9.16
N TYR A 158 -7.46 -4.62 -8.70
CA TYR A 158 -7.43 -4.27 -7.28
C TYR A 158 -8.82 -3.86 -6.78
N GLU A 159 -9.51 -2.97 -7.48
CA GLU A 159 -10.87 -2.52 -7.16
C GLU A 159 -11.85 -3.70 -7.11
N PHE A 160 -11.81 -4.58 -8.12
CA PHE A 160 -12.63 -5.79 -8.15
C PHE A 160 -12.34 -6.69 -6.93
N ALA A 161 -11.07 -6.87 -6.60
CA ALA A 161 -10.63 -7.65 -5.45
C ALA A 161 -11.09 -7.02 -4.12
N ALA A 162 -10.95 -5.69 -3.99
CA ALA A 162 -11.35 -4.95 -2.79
C ALA A 162 -12.85 -5.01 -2.55
N ARG A 163 -13.68 -5.00 -3.60
CA ARG A 163 -15.13 -5.14 -3.51
C ARG A 163 -15.60 -6.47 -2.90
N GLY A 164 -14.78 -7.51 -2.96
CA GLY A 164 -15.11 -8.78 -2.32
C GLY A 164 -16.43 -9.42 -2.75
N GLY A 165 -16.91 -9.15 -3.98
CA GLY A 165 -18.20 -9.58 -4.50
C GLY A 165 -19.37 -8.63 -4.22
N LEU A 166 -19.17 -7.56 -3.50
CA LEU A 166 -20.19 -6.52 -3.29
C LEU A 166 -20.27 -5.59 -4.51
N ASN A 167 -21.49 -5.26 -4.93
CA ASN A 167 -21.74 -4.34 -6.04
C ASN A 167 -22.52 -3.12 -5.55
N GLY A 168 -22.09 -1.92 -5.98
CA GLY A 168 -22.78 -0.66 -5.69
C GLY A 168 -22.77 -0.24 -4.21
N LYS A 169 -21.87 -0.82 -3.38
CA LYS A 169 -21.74 -0.47 -1.98
C LYS A 169 -20.74 0.67 -1.77
N TRP A 170 -20.95 1.47 -0.72
CA TRP A 170 -20.08 2.60 -0.37
C TRP A 170 -18.69 2.13 0.10
N PHE A 171 -18.65 1.04 0.88
CA PHE A 171 -17.42 0.48 1.43
C PHE A 171 -17.21 -0.95 0.95
N ALA A 172 -16.00 -1.47 1.12
CA ALA A 172 -15.64 -2.85 0.80
C ALA A 172 -16.40 -3.91 1.66
N TRP A 173 -17.17 -3.47 2.64
CA TRP A 173 -17.96 -4.31 3.56
C TRP A 173 -19.46 -3.97 3.58
N GLY A 174 -19.93 -2.94 2.89
CA GLY A 174 -21.36 -2.57 2.85
C GLY A 174 -21.59 -1.08 2.71
N ASP A 175 -22.70 -0.59 3.27
CA ASP A 175 -23.10 0.81 3.16
C ASP A 175 -22.83 1.64 4.43
N GLU A 176 -22.53 1.00 5.55
CA GLU A 176 -22.22 1.66 6.81
C GLU A 176 -20.72 1.64 7.09
N PHE A 177 -20.16 2.80 7.50
CA PHE A 177 -18.71 2.89 7.80
C PHE A 177 -18.34 2.04 9.02
N THR A 178 -19.16 2.08 10.07
CA THR A 178 -18.99 1.32 11.30
C THR A 178 -20.27 0.55 11.64
N PRO A 179 -20.54 -0.58 10.92
CA PRO A 179 -21.74 -1.35 11.18
C PRO A 179 -21.72 -1.89 12.63
N ASP A 180 -22.83 -1.70 13.33
CA ASP A 180 -22.98 -2.04 14.76
C ASP A 180 -21.88 -1.42 15.66
N GLY A 181 -21.31 -0.28 15.24
CA GLY A 181 -20.23 0.41 15.95
C GLY A 181 -18.84 -0.22 15.78
N ASN A 182 -18.69 -1.24 14.94
CA ASN A 182 -17.43 -1.94 14.72
C ASN A 182 -16.64 -1.32 13.55
N PHE A 183 -15.35 -1.11 13.74
CA PHE A 183 -14.43 -0.77 12.66
C PHE A 183 -14.06 -2.05 11.89
N LEU A 184 -14.13 -1.98 10.56
CA LEU A 184 -13.82 -3.11 9.67
C LEU A 184 -12.55 -2.89 8.84
N ALA A 185 -11.83 -1.80 9.12
CA ALA A 185 -10.53 -1.47 8.53
C ALA A 185 -9.76 -0.55 9.47
N ASN A 186 -8.44 -0.56 9.37
CA ASN A 186 -7.58 0.42 10.03
C ASN A 186 -7.68 1.75 9.30
N THR A 187 -8.29 2.73 9.94
CA THR A 187 -8.56 4.06 9.37
C THR A 187 -8.28 5.14 10.40
N TRP A 188 -8.03 6.34 9.93
CA TRP A 188 -7.91 7.49 10.80
C TRP A 188 -9.29 7.88 11.40
N GLN A 189 -9.35 8.05 12.72
CA GLN A 189 -10.56 8.48 13.39
C GLN A 189 -10.41 9.90 13.95
N ARG A 190 -11.42 10.73 13.73
CA ARG A 190 -11.52 12.16 14.03
C ARG A 190 -10.81 13.04 13.02
N THR A 191 -10.21 14.13 13.51
CA THR A 191 -9.63 15.19 12.65
C THR A 191 -8.32 14.74 12.03
N PHE A 192 -8.36 14.40 10.74
CA PHE A 192 -7.16 14.13 9.99
C PHE A 192 -6.36 15.44 9.94
N THR A 193 -5.25 15.32 10.20
CA THR A 193 -3.95 15.05 10.50
C THR A 193 -3.58 15.21 12.00
N ALA A 194 -4.47 15.86 12.77
CA ALA A 194 -4.20 16.31 14.13
C ALA A 194 -4.54 15.27 15.20
N THR A 195 -5.69 14.62 15.07
CA THR A 195 -6.16 13.72 16.13
C THR A 195 -6.60 12.40 15.55
N ASP A 196 -5.90 11.34 15.91
CA ASP A 196 -6.34 9.97 15.76
C ASP A 196 -6.60 9.37 17.14
N THR A 197 -7.82 8.92 17.38
CA THR A 197 -8.17 8.31 18.66
C THR A 197 -7.72 6.88 18.82
N GLY A 198 -7.42 6.18 17.69
CA GLY A 198 -7.16 4.75 17.68
C GLY A 198 -8.39 3.94 18.11
N GLY A 199 -9.59 4.40 17.75
CA GLY A 199 -10.85 3.73 18.10
C GLY A 199 -11.01 2.36 17.44
N ASP A 200 -10.29 2.10 16.36
CA ASP A 200 -10.18 0.80 15.70
C ASP A 200 -9.14 -0.14 16.35
N GLY A 201 -8.48 0.29 17.41
CA GLY A 201 -7.45 -0.43 18.16
C GLY A 201 -6.03 -0.06 17.80
N PHE A 202 -5.81 0.77 16.76
CA PHE A 202 -4.48 1.10 16.27
C PHE A 202 -4.29 2.62 16.08
N LYS A 203 -3.05 3.07 16.22
CA LYS A 203 -2.57 4.38 15.76
C LYS A 203 -1.44 4.15 14.77
N GLY A 204 -1.63 4.57 13.52
CA GLY A 204 -0.74 4.26 12.42
C GLY A 204 -1.04 2.91 11.80
N THR A 205 -0.02 2.14 11.38
CA THR A 205 -0.24 0.82 10.76
C THR A 205 -0.62 -0.26 11.77
N ALA A 206 -1.41 -1.22 11.34
CA ALA A 206 -1.76 -2.43 12.09
C ALA A 206 -1.05 -3.67 11.51
N PRO A 207 -0.87 -4.76 12.28
CA PRO A 207 -0.49 -6.05 11.72
C PRO A 207 -1.45 -6.47 10.62
N VAL A 208 -0.95 -7.16 9.58
CA VAL A 208 -1.85 -7.65 8.52
C VAL A 208 -2.89 -8.63 9.07
N SER A 209 -4.07 -8.63 8.47
CA SER A 209 -5.21 -9.46 8.91
C SER A 209 -5.77 -9.11 10.30
N SER A 210 -5.54 -7.90 10.80
CA SER A 210 -6.15 -7.43 12.05
C SER A 210 -7.65 -7.23 11.94
N PHE A 211 -8.18 -7.07 10.72
CA PHE A 211 -9.59 -6.87 10.43
C PHE A 211 -10.15 -8.03 9.61
N PRO A 212 -11.49 -8.20 9.55
CA PRO A 212 -12.10 -9.29 8.81
C PRO A 212 -11.73 -9.28 7.32
N ALA A 213 -11.58 -10.47 6.74
CA ALA A 213 -11.43 -10.63 5.31
C ALA A 213 -12.72 -10.23 4.59
N ASN A 214 -12.58 -9.72 3.35
CA ASN A 214 -13.74 -9.49 2.49
C ASN A 214 -14.32 -10.80 1.95
N GLY A 215 -15.39 -10.72 1.14
CA GLY A 215 -16.08 -11.91 0.60
C GLY A 215 -15.23 -12.80 -0.31
N TYR A 216 -14.04 -12.37 -0.72
CA TYR A 216 -13.06 -13.18 -1.46
C TYR A 216 -11.93 -13.73 -0.56
N GLY A 217 -12.00 -13.51 0.74
CA GLY A 217 -10.98 -13.96 1.69
C GLY A 217 -9.70 -13.14 1.67
N LEU A 218 -9.75 -11.88 1.20
CA LEU A 218 -8.64 -10.94 1.16
C LEU A 218 -8.75 -9.97 2.33
N PHE A 219 -7.62 -9.69 2.96
CA PHE A 219 -7.50 -8.82 4.11
C PHE A 219 -6.90 -7.47 3.71
N ASP A 220 -7.17 -6.44 4.50
CA ASP A 220 -6.54 -5.11 4.39
C ASP A 220 -6.66 -4.49 3.00
N MET A 221 -7.74 -4.82 2.27
CA MET A 221 -8.02 -4.26 0.94
C MET A 221 -8.46 -2.80 1.01
N THR A 222 -8.79 -2.32 2.19
CA THR A 222 -9.16 -0.93 2.48
C THR A 222 -8.48 -0.52 3.78
N GLY A 223 -7.90 0.68 3.81
CA GLY A 223 -7.21 1.20 4.98
C GLY A 223 -5.79 0.64 5.17
N ASN A 224 -5.26 0.76 6.36
CA ASN A 224 -3.94 0.38 6.84
C ASN A 224 -2.78 1.05 6.07
N VAL A 225 -2.50 0.65 4.83
CA VAL A 225 -1.46 1.23 3.98
C VAL A 225 -1.96 1.44 2.56
N ARG A 226 -1.33 2.38 1.83
CA ARG A 226 -1.57 2.53 0.39
C ARG A 226 -0.96 1.36 -0.37
N GLN A 227 -1.66 0.92 -1.40
CA GLN A 227 -1.25 -0.20 -2.23
C GLN A 227 -0.80 0.29 -3.60
N HIS A 228 0.27 -0.31 -4.15
CA HIS A 228 0.73 -0.02 -5.50
C HIS A 228 -0.01 -0.88 -6.53
N VAL A 229 -0.38 -0.28 -7.64
CA VAL A 229 -0.95 -0.94 -8.83
C VAL A 229 -0.01 -0.75 -10.02
N SER A 230 -0.25 -1.49 -11.12
CA SER A 230 0.66 -1.50 -12.27
C SER A 230 0.41 -0.39 -13.29
N ASP A 231 -0.79 0.16 -13.32
CA ASP A 231 -1.28 1.13 -14.28
C ASP A 231 -1.56 2.48 -13.63
N TRP A 232 -0.76 3.45 -14.02
CA TRP A 232 -0.91 4.86 -13.64
C TRP A 232 -0.63 5.76 -14.80
#